data_be105a30b4ddce53a7d020b27990316c
#
_entry.id   be105a30b4ddce53a7d020b27990316c
#
_cell.length_a   1.000
_cell.length_b   1.000
_cell.length_c   1.000
_cell.angle_alpha   90.00
_cell.angle_beta   90.00
_cell.angle_gamma   90.00
#
_symmetry.space_group_name_H-M   'P 1'
#
loop_
_entity.id
_entity.type
_entity.pdbx_description
1 polymer ?
#
loop_
_entity_poly.entity_id
_entity_poly.type
_entity_poly.pdbx_seq_one_letter_code
_entity_poly.pdbx_strand_id
1 'polypeptide(L)'
;MKIGIVVPFSWSFWGAVVEHTEAQAAALEELGHEVRLIMGNDPPGQFTRVLHPRVGRHGNPPPNVIPVGRSVIVPANGSLPNIVLSPRSYFRIRRALERERFDVLHLHEPMTPTICLSALILARTPIVATFHASGDLGWMKGGKPLWGFLIERIDHRIAVSERARESQRRWLPGEYEVIPNGVLVPESAPAGDREHRVVFAGRQESRKGLHVLLRAWPAIYERTGLRLTVAGADPLAVRLLLARLRVPDDGVDVVGFLSQDELTETLLGAKALVAPSLGQESFGMVLTRAFACALPAVASDIPGYREVLDLAASVAVPPGDVAALADAVCDLVDDEPRREAMGRAAREIAVERYSWPGVAQRLVGVYEHVTGLGAGEARAA
;
A
#
# COMPACT_ATOMS: atom_id res chain seq x y z
N MET A 1 2.26 4.92 24.99
CA MET A 1 1.74 3.53 24.91
C MET A 1 2.77 2.62 24.27
N LYS A 2 2.70 1.33 24.61
CA LYS A 2 3.43 0.28 23.91
C LYS A 2 2.51 -0.45 22.94
N ILE A 3 2.77 -0.32 21.66
CA ILE A 3 1.89 -0.76 20.56
C ILE A 3 2.52 -1.96 19.86
N GLY A 4 1.75 -3.06 19.73
CA GLY A 4 2.15 -4.22 18.94
C GLY A 4 1.43 -4.23 17.59
N ILE A 5 2.14 -4.01 16.47
CA ILE A 5 1.57 -4.10 15.13
C ILE A 5 1.80 -5.51 14.59
N VAL A 6 0.74 -6.22 14.28
CA VAL A 6 0.78 -7.62 13.81
C VAL A 6 0.52 -7.67 12.30
N VAL A 7 1.49 -8.22 11.57
CA VAL A 7 1.49 -8.23 10.10
C VAL A 7 1.63 -9.68 9.61
N PRO A 8 0.72 -10.19 8.76
CA PRO A 8 0.77 -11.59 8.33
C PRO A 8 1.87 -11.91 7.33
N PHE A 9 2.57 -10.88 6.83
CA PHE A 9 3.58 -10.97 5.78
C PHE A 9 5.00 -11.02 6.36
N SER A 10 5.97 -11.32 5.48
CA SER A 10 7.38 -11.33 5.85
C SER A 10 8.05 -9.98 5.59
N TRP A 11 8.81 -9.50 6.55
CA TRP A 11 9.67 -8.32 6.41
C TRP A 11 10.66 -8.44 5.26
N SER A 12 11.12 -9.65 4.97
CA SER A 12 12.16 -9.90 3.96
C SER A 12 11.75 -9.58 2.52
N PHE A 13 10.49 -9.27 2.26
CA PHE A 13 10.00 -9.00 0.91
C PHE A 13 9.22 -7.69 0.84
N TRP A 14 9.43 -6.97 -0.26
CA TRP A 14 8.70 -5.74 -0.53
C TRP A 14 7.20 -5.99 -0.72
N GLY A 15 6.39 -5.15 -0.12
CA GLY A 15 4.94 -5.24 -0.25
C GLY A 15 4.22 -4.06 0.39
N ALA A 16 3.16 -3.60 -0.24
CA ALA A 16 2.45 -2.40 0.17
C ALA A 16 2.03 -2.38 1.65
N VAL A 17 1.58 -3.51 2.20
CA VAL A 17 1.19 -3.59 3.62
C VAL A 17 2.42 -3.58 4.54
N VAL A 18 3.52 -4.24 4.16
CA VAL A 18 4.76 -4.23 4.94
C VAL A 18 5.32 -2.82 5.02
N GLU A 19 5.45 -2.15 3.89
CA GLU A 19 5.92 -0.76 3.81
C GLU A 19 5.00 0.21 4.57
N HIS A 20 3.68 0.01 4.46
CA HIS A 20 2.70 0.78 5.19
C HIS A 20 2.89 0.62 6.71
N THR A 21 3.07 -0.61 7.21
CA THR A 21 3.21 -0.86 8.65
C THR A 21 4.54 -0.39 9.21
N GLU A 22 5.61 -0.38 8.42
CA GLU A 22 6.88 0.24 8.81
C GLU A 22 6.76 1.76 8.94
N ALA A 23 6.13 2.41 7.97
CA ALA A 23 5.90 3.85 8.02
C ALA A 23 4.92 4.24 9.14
N GLN A 24 3.89 3.41 9.40
CA GLN A 24 3.00 3.56 10.55
C GLN A 24 3.77 3.48 11.87
N ALA A 25 4.66 2.50 12.00
CA ALA A 25 5.46 2.35 13.20
C ALA A 25 6.35 3.58 13.44
N ALA A 26 7.05 4.05 12.40
CA ALA A 26 7.88 5.24 12.48
C ALA A 26 7.06 6.48 12.89
N ALA A 27 5.90 6.71 12.28
CA ALA A 27 5.06 7.86 12.62
C ALA A 27 4.49 7.79 14.05
N LEU A 28 4.21 6.61 14.56
CA LEU A 28 3.79 6.43 15.95
C LEU A 28 4.96 6.60 16.94
N GLU A 29 6.17 6.18 16.56
CA GLU A 29 7.40 6.41 17.34
C GLU A 29 7.74 7.90 17.41
N GLU A 30 7.53 8.68 16.34
CA GLU A 30 7.65 10.14 16.33
C GLU A 30 6.66 10.83 17.29
N LEU A 31 5.49 10.24 17.52
CA LEU A 31 4.51 10.68 18.52
C LEU A 31 4.84 10.21 19.95
N GLY A 32 6.00 9.57 20.17
CA GLY A 32 6.49 9.16 21.49
C GLY A 32 5.96 7.80 21.97
N HIS A 33 5.44 6.95 21.08
CA HIS A 33 4.99 5.60 21.43
C HIS A 33 6.11 4.56 21.23
N GLU A 34 6.13 3.49 22.02
CA GLU A 34 6.99 2.34 21.78
C GLU A 34 6.27 1.36 20.83
N VAL A 35 6.87 1.09 19.66
CA VAL A 35 6.24 0.24 18.65
C VAL A 35 7.05 -1.02 18.37
N ARG A 36 6.38 -2.17 18.30
CA ARG A 36 6.96 -3.45 17.86
C ARG A 36 6.15 -4.03 16.70
N LEU A 37 6.86 -4.48 15.67
CA LEU A 37 6.29 -5.16 14.50
C LEU A 37 6.39 -6.67 14.66
N ILE A 38 5.29 -7.39 14.82
CA ILE A 38 5.23 -8.85 14.89
C ILE A 38 4.93 -9.39 13.49
N MET A 39 5.93 -9.97 12.82
CA MET A 39 5.82 -10.38 11.43
C MET A 39 6.77 -11.53 11.06
N GLY A 40 6.72 -11.99 9.82
CA GLY A 40 7.65 -12.98 9.29
C GLY A 40 9.03 -12.42 9.02
N ASN A 41 10.03 -13.32 8.98
CA ASN A 41 11.36 -13.03 8.47
C ASN A 41 11.92 -14.27 7.78
N ASP A 42 12.47 -14.08 6.58
CA ASP A 42 13.09 -15.11 5.76
C ASP A 42 14.57 -14.76 5.53
N PRO A 43 15.46 -15.17 6.44
CA PRO A 43 16.89 -14.86 6.34
C PRO A 43 17.49 -15.33 5.01
N PRO A 44 18.48 -14.62 4.46
CA PRO A 44 19.16 -15.04 3.23
C PRO A 44 19.73 -16.46 3.35
N GLY A 45 19.51 -17.30 2.33
CA GLY A 45 20.02 -18.68 2.30
C GLY A 45 19.45 -19.49 1.15
N GLN A 46 19.96 -20.72 0.98
CA GLN A 46 19.49 -21.62 -0.09
C GLN A 46 18.00 -21.91 0.03
N PHE A 47 17.51 -22.16 1.24
CA PHE A 47 16.09 -22.45 1.48
C PHE A 47 15.18 -21.29 1.09
N THR A 48 15.56 -20.07 1.45
CA THR A 48 14.81 -18.86 1.05
C THR A 48 14.81 -18.68 -0.46
N ARG A 49 15.95 -18.92 -1.13
CA ARG A 49 16.04 -18.85 -2.60
C ARG A 49 15.14 -19.85 -3.33
N VAL A 50 14.98 -21.05 -2.77
CA VAL A 50 14.09 -22.08 -3.35
C VAL A 50 12.63 -21.72 -3.17
N LEU A 51 12.23 -21.24 -1.98
CA LEU A 51 10.84 -20.88 -1.69
C LEU A 51 10.43 -19.52 -2.28
N HIS A 52 11.37 -18.63 -2.49
CA HIS A 52 11.16 -17.26 -2.93
C HIS A 52 12.15 -16.90 -4.03
N PRO A 53 11.86 -17.22 -5.30
CA PRO A 53 12.75 -16.93 -6.44
C PRO A 53 12.90 -15.43 -6.74
N ARG A 54 12.06 -14.58 -6.12
CA ARG A 54 12.14 -13.13 -6.25
C ARG A 54 13.19 -12.54 -5.30
N VAL A 55 13.80 -11.44 -5.71
CA VAL A 55 14.76 -10.70 -4.88
C VAL A 55 14.03 -10.14 -3.64
N GLY A 56 14.52 -10.51 -2.46
CA GLY A 56 14.08 -9.96 -1.19
C GLY A 56 14.94 -8.77 -0.74
N ARG A 57 14.59 -8.21 0.41
CA ARG A 57 15.41 -7.21 1.08
C ARG A 57 16.74 -7.84 1.54
N HIS A 58 17.80 -7.07 1.49
CA HIS A 58 19.10 -7.46 2.03
C HIS A 58 19.24 -7.01 3.49
N GLY A 59 19.85 -7.84 4.32
CA GLY A 59 20.15 -7.52 5.72
C GLY A 59 19.23 -8.20 6.74
N ASN A 60 19.38 -7.79 7.99
CA ASN A 60 18.56 -8.23 9.11
C ASN A 60 17.42 -7.25 9.34
N PRO A 61 16.28 -7.71 9.84
CA PRO A 61 15.19 -6.81 10.24
C PRO A 61 15.66 -5.85 11.34
N PRO A 62 15.08 -4.63 11.39
CA PRO A 62 15.39 -3.66 12.43
C PRO A 62 15.01 -4.18 13.82
N PRO A 63 15.57 -3.58 14.91
CA PRO A 63 15.38 -4.09 16.28
C PRO A 63 13.94 -4.09 16.79
N ASN A 64 13.07 -3.26 16.21
CA ASN A 64 11.64 -3.21 16.55
C ASN A 64 10.83 -4.33 15.89
N VAL A 65 11.41 -5.14 14.99
CA VAL A 65 10.76 -6.30 14.39
C VAL A 65 10.96 -7.55 15.24
N ILE A 66 9.86 -8.20 15.61
CA ILE A 66 9.82 -9.49 16.30
C ILE A 66 9.51 -10.58 15.28
N PRO A 67 10.50 -11.38 14.83
CA PRO A 67 10.29 -12.40 13.82
C PRO A 67 9.60 -13.63 14.39
N VAL A 68 8.42 -13.98 13.86
CA VAL A 68 7.61 -15.10 14.39
C VAL A 68 7.55 -16.32 13.47
N GLY A 69 8.09 -16.25 12.26
CA GLY A 69 8.11 -17.40 11.34
C GLY A 69 8.70 -17.08 9.98
N ARG A 70 8.77 -18.11 9.14
CA ARG A 70 9.11 -17.98 7.73
C ARG A 70 7.84 -17.97 6.88
N SER A 71 7.90 -17.28 5.76
CA SER A 71 6.78 -17.17 4.84
C SER A 71 6.84 -18.18 3.69
N VAL A 72 5.70 -18.33 3.04
CA VAL A 72 5.56 -19.04 1.75
C VAL A 72 4.73 -18.16 0.81
N ILE A 73 4.94 -18.33 -0.49
CA ILE A 73 4.13 -17.62 -1.50
C ILE A 73 2.77 -18.29 -1.58
N VAL A 74 1.70 -17.52 -1.38
CA VAL A 74 0.32 -17.99 -1.46
C VAL A 74 -0.43 -17.15 -2.48
N PRO A 75 -1.02 -17.73 -3.53
CA PRO A 75 -1.89 -16.97 -4.42
C PRO A 75 -3.15 -16.47 -3.68
N ALA A 76 -3.36 -15.18 -3.64
CA ALA A 76 -4.51 -14.56 -3.00
C ALA A 76 -4.93 -13.27 -3.74
N ASN A 77 -6.21 -13.14 -4.06
CA ASN A 77 -6.82 -11.94 -4.65
C ASN A 77 -6.05 -11.37 -5.86
N GLY A 78 -5.58 -12.26 -6.76
CA GLY A 78 -4.82 -11.85 -7.95
C GLY A 78 -3.38 -11.40 -7.67
N SER A 79 -2.87 -11.62 -6.45
CA SER A 79 -1.49 -11.35 -6.07
C SER A 79 -0.80 -12.58 -5.47
N LEU A 80 0.51 -12.49 -5.24
CA LEU A 80 1.35 -13.54 -4.67
C LEU A 80 2.03 -13.05 -3.39
N PRO A 81 1.29 -12.84 -2.28
CA PRO A 81 1.87 -12.40 -1.02
C PRO A 81 2.71 -13.49 -0.35
N ASN A 82 3.70 -13.04 0.43
CA ASN A 82 4.55 -13.90 1.27
C ASN A 82 3.91 -14.02 2.65
N ILE A 83 3.07 -15.03 2.86
CA ILE A 83 2.31 -15.23 4.11
C ILE A 83 3.02 -16.24 4.99
N VAL A 84 3.09 -15.98 6.29
CA VAL A 84 3.64 -16.93 7.27
C VAL A 84 2.60 -17.98 7.61
N LEU A 85 2.88 -19.25 7.28
CA LEU A 85 1.98 -20.39 7.54
C LEU A 85 2.60 -21.44 8.49
N SER A 86 3.54 -21.04 9.34
CA SER A 86 4.20 -21.97 10.28
C SER A 86 3.39 -22.17 11.57
N PRO A 87 3.05 -23.41 11.96
CA PRO A 87 2.40 -23.68 13.26
C PRO A 87 3.24 -23.22 14.47
N ARG A 88 4.56 -23.19 14.32
CA ARG A 88 5.47 -22.69 15.38
C ARG A 88 5.29 -21.20 15.65
N SER A 89 4.71 -20.45 14.72
CA SER A 89 4.39 -19.03 14.90
C SER A 89 3.43 -18.80 16.06
N TYR A 90 2.48 -19.71 16.30
CA TYR A 90 1.57 -19.63 17.44
C TYR A 90 2.32 -19.49 18.78
N PHE A 91 3.30 -20.37 19.05
CA PHE A 91 4.09 -20.33 20.29
C PHE A 91 4.99 -19.11 20.37
N ARG A 92 5.54 -18.65 19.23
CA ARG A 92 6.38 -17.44 19.18
C ARG A 92 5.56 -16.18 19.43
N ILE A 93 4.35 -16.10 18.87
CA ILE A 93 3.42 -15.00 19.12
C ILE A 93 3.02 -14.97 20.59
N ARG A 94 2.61 -16.11 21.14
CA ARG A 94 2.30 -16.22 22.58
C ARG A 94 3.43 -15.68 23.44
N ARG A 95 4.67 -16.13 23.19
CA ARG A 95 5.85 -15.66 23.94
C ARG A 95 6.10 -14.16 23.73
N ALA A 96 5.90 -13.63 22.54
CA ALA A 96 6.03 -12.20 22.27
C ALA A 96 5.00 -11.39 23.05
N LEU A 97 3.72 -11.78 23.04
CA LEU A 97 2.66 -11.12 23.79
C LEU A 97 2.90 -11.15 25.30
N GLU A 98 3.35 -12.29 25.86
CA GLU A 98 3.66 -12.45 27.28
C GLU A 98 4.86 -11.59 27.72
N ARG A 99 5.88 -11.45 26.84
CA ARG A 99 7.12 -10.71 27.14
C ARG A 99 6.93 -9.19 26.99
N GLU A 100 6.33 -8.77 25.91
CA GLU A 100 6.26 -7.34 25.54
C GLU A 100 5.18 -6.59 26.32
N ARG A 101 4.10 -7.23 26.76
CA ARG A 101 2.99 -6.62 27.53
C ARG A 101 2.46 -5.36 26.87
N PHE A 102 1.98 -5.49 25.64
CA PHE A 102 1.42 -4.38 24.86
C PHE A 102 0.20 -3.76 25.53
N ASP A 103 0.05 -2.45 25.43
CA ASP A 103 -1.16 -1.71 25.80
C ASP A 103 -2.27 -1.95 24.79
N VAL A 104 -1.92 -2.04 23.50
CA VAL A 104 -2.84 -2.30 22.38
C VAL A 104 -2.16 -3.14 21.31
N LEU A 105 -2.93 -4.00 20.64
CA LEU A 105 -2.51 -4.68 19.42
C LEU A 105 -3.24 -4.11 18.22
N HIS A 106 -2.51 -3.82 17.17
CA HIS A 106 -3.05 -3.43 15.89
C HIS A 106 -2.78 -4.51 14.82
N LEU A 107 -3.82 -5.22 14.40
CA LEU A 107 -3.71 -6.30 13.43
C LEU A 107 -3.99 -5.80 12.01
N HIS A 108 -3.08 -6.02 11.07
CA HIS A 108 -3.32 -5.80 9.65
C HIS A 108 -3.78 -7.10 8.99
N GLU A 109 -4.91 -7.05 8.28
CA GLU A 109 -5.57 -8.23 7.69
C GLU A 109 -5.85 -9.33 8.74
N PRO A 110 -6.67 -9.05 9.76
CA PRO A 110 -6.81 -9.86 10.96
C PRO A 110 -7.28 -11.28 10.71
N MET A 111 -7.98 -11.54 9.59
CA MET A 111 -8.46 -12.87 9.21
C MET A 111 -7.41 -13.72 8.50
N THR A 112 -6.21 -13.19 8.24
CA THR A 112 -5.15 -13.97 7.60
C THR A 112 -4.67 -15.09 8.53
N PRO A 113 -4.57 -16.32 8.02
CA PRO A 113 -4.19 -17.48 8.81
C PRO A 113 -2.84 -17.31 9.53
N THR A 114 -2.68 -18.07 10.62
CA THR A 114 -1.46 -18.22 11.42
C THR A 114 -1.14 -17.01 12.29
N ILE A 115 -0.47 -15.98 11.78
CA ILE A 115 0.00 -14.86 12.63
C ILE A 115 -1.18 -14.08 13.20
N CYS A 116 -2.01 -13.51 12.36
CA CYS A 116 -3.09 -12.63 12.80
C CYS A 116 -4.17 -13.39 13.58
N LEU A 117 -4.57 -14.58 13.12
CA LEU A 117 -5.51 -15.41 13.87
C LEU A 117 -4.93 -15.85 15.22
N SER A 118 -3.64 -16.21 15.30
CA SER A 118 -3.00 -16.53 16.59
C SER A 118 -2.98 -15.34 17.54
N ALA A 119 -2.63 -14.16 17.06
CA ALA A 119 -2.67 -12.94 17.87
C ALA A 119 -4.09 -12.63 18.32
N LEU A 120 -5.08 -12.72 17.45
CA LEU A 120 -6.48 -12.49 17.74
C LEU A 120 -7.01 -13.46 18.83
N ILE A 121 -6.61 -14.73 18.80
CA ILE A 121 -7.01 -15.73 19.79
C ILE A 121 -6.28 -15.55 21.14
N LEU A 122 -4.99 -15.22 21.10
CA LEU A 122 -4.13 -15.20 22.30
C LEU A 122 -4.12 -13.87 23.04
N ALA A 123 -4.47 -12.78 22.37
CA ALA A 123 -4.42 -11.44 22.98
C ALA A 123 -5.38 -11.33 24.17
N ARG A 124 -4.91 -10.63 25.21
CA ARG A 124 -5.69 -10.23 26.39
C ARG A 124 -5.78 -8.71 26.54
N THR A 125 -5.17 -8.00 25.63
CA THR A 125 -5.15 -6.54 25.50
C THR A 125 -6.13 -6.11 24.41
N PRO A 126 -6.61 -4.86 24.40
CA PRO A 126 -7.46 -4.34 23.33
C PRO A 126 -6.88 -4.55 21.93
N ILE A 127 -7.74 -4.85 20.98
CA ILE A 127 -7.38 -5.15 19.59
C ILE A 127 -8.02 -4.16 18.65
N VAL A 128 -7.19 -3.44 17.91
CA VAL A 128 -7.60 -2.68 16.73
C VAL A 128 -7.23 -3.48 15.49
N ALA A 129 -8.03 -3.43 14.44
CA ALA A 129 -7.72 -4.14 13.21
C ALA A 129 -7.96 -3.30 11.96
N THR A 130 -7.00 -3.29 11.04
CA THR A 130 -7.10 -2.64 9.74
C THR A 130 -7.24 -3.66 8.61
N PHE A 131 -8.24 -3.42 7.77
CA PHE A 131 -8.56 -4.20 6.59
C PHE A 131 -8.15 -3.44 5.33
N HIS A 132 -7.19 -3.98 4.59
CA HIS A 132 -6.65 -3.38 3.35
C HIS A 132 -7.30 -3.96 2.09
N ALA A 133 -7.76 -5.21 2.15
CA ALA A 133 -8.28 -5.89 0.99
C ALA A 133 -9.68 -5.43 0.61
N SER A 134 -9.88 -5.19 -0.68
CA SER A 134 -11.20 -5.12 -1.30
C SER A 134 -11.35 -6.28 -2.28
N GLY A 135 -12.51 -6.91 -2.32
CA GLY A 135 -12.77 -8.00 -3.26
C GLY A 135 -13.64 -9.10 -2.69
N ASP A 136 -13.69 -10.24 -3.40
CA ASP A 136 -14.46 -11.41 -2.95
C ASP A 136 -13.64 -12.23 -1.95
N LEU A 137 -14.09 -12.24 -0.70
CA LEU A 137 -13.58 -13.09 0.37
C LEU A 137 -14.35 -14.43 0.43
N GLY A 138 -14.72 -14.98 -0.71
CA GLY A 138 -15.55 -16.18 -0.83
C GLY A 138 -15.08 -17.39 -0.04
N TRP A 139 -13.78 -17.49 0.25
CA TRP A 139 -13.21 -18.52 1.12
C TRP A 139 -13.75 -18.47 2.58
N MET A 140 -14.27 -17.31 3.02
CA MET A 140 -14.88 -17.17 4.35
C MET A 140 -16.28 -17.78 4.44
N LYS A 141 -16.92 -18.17 3.32
CA LYS A 141 -18.30 -18.70 3.31
C LYS A 141 -18.48 -19.92 4.21
N GLY A 142 -17.48 -20.81 4.23
CA GLY A 142 -17.54 -22.06 4.99
C GLY A 142 -17.36 -21.94 6.49
N GLY A 143 -16.96 -20.77 7.01
CA GLY A 143 -16.61 -20.59 8.43
C GLY A 143 -17.38 -19.49 9.15
N LYS A 144 -18.55 -19.06 8.64
CA LYS A 144 -19.28 -17.91 9.19
C LYS A 144 -19.44 -17.86 10.72
N PRO A 145 -19.82 -18.95 11.44
CA PRO A 145 -19.93 -18.89 12.90
C PRO A 145 -18.60 -18.61 13.60
N LEU A 146 -17.51 -19.22 13.11
CA LEU A 146 -16.17 -19.03 13.64
C LEU A 146 -15.67 -17.61 13.41
N TRP A 147 -15.89 -17.09 12.20
CA TRP A 147 -15.49 -15.72 11.84
C TRP A 147 -16.26 -14.69 12.66
N GLY A 148 -17.56 -14.92 12.92
CA GLY A 148 -18.38 -14.08 13.80
C GLY A 148 -17.79 -14.00 15.20
N PHE A 149 -17.49 -15.13 15.84
CA PHE A 149 -16.88 -15.17 17.15
C PHE A 149 -15.49 -14.49 17.20
N LEU A 150 -14.66 -14.67 16.16
CA LEU A 150 -13.33 -14.07 16.12
C LEU A 150 -13.38 -12.55 15.90
N ILE A 151 -14.31 -12.08 15.07
CA ILE A 151 -14.44 -10.65 14.77
C ILE A 151 -14.94 -9.84 15.98
N GLU A 152 -15.72 -10.46 16.87
CA GLU A 152 -16.21 -9.85 18.13
C GLU A 152 -15.07 -9.55 19.12
N ARG A 153 -13.91 -10.18 18.94
CA ARG A 153 -12.72 -9.90 19.75
C ARG A 153 -11.99 -8.61 19.34
N ILE A 154 -12.38 -8.01 18.22
CA ILE A 154 -11.77 -6.76 17.70
C ILE A 154 -12.57 -5.60 18.27
N ASP A 155 -11.94 -4.81 19.15
CA ASP A 155 -12.56 -3.69 19.84
C ASP A 155 -12.82 -2.52 18.88
N HIS A 156 -11.96 -2.31 17.87
CA HIS A 156 -12.16 -1.29 16.85
C HIS A 156 -11.72 -1.76 15.47
N ARG A 157 -12.55 -1.52 14.46
CA ARG A 157 -12.31 -1.97 13.09
C ARG A 157 -12.09 -0.78 12.17
N ILE A 158 -10.99 -0.82 11.42
CA ILE A 158 -10.60 0.21 10.47
C ILE A 158 -10.62 -0.39 9.06
N ALA A 159 -11.17 0.33 8.10
CA ALA A 159 -11.04 0.05 6.68
C ALA A 159 -10.24 1.19 6.02
N VAL A 160 -9.34 0.85 5.09
CA VAL A 160 -8.48 1.86 4.45
C VAL A 160 -9.21 2.71 3.41
N SER A 161 -10.48 2.38 3.10
CA SER A 161 -11.31 3.05 2.10
C SER A 161 -12.77 2.66 2.27
N GLU A 162 -13.69 3.45 1.74
CA GLU A 162 -15.11 3.11 1.65
C GLU A 162 -15.31 1.79 0.90
N ARG A 163 -14.56 1.59 -0.18
CA ARG A 163 -14.58 0.35 -0.95
C ARG A 163 -14.12 -0.85 -0.12
N ALA A 164 -13.07 -0.72 0.66
CA ALA A 164 -12.63 -1.77 1.57
C ALA A 164 -13.69 -2.03 2.64
N ARG A 165 -14.28 -0.98 3.23
CA ARG A 165 -15.38 -1.06 4.21
C ARG A 165 -16.59 -1.81 3.66
N GLU A 166 -17.09 -1.45 2.49
CA GLU A 166 -18.20 -2.13 1.84
C GLU A 166 -17.91 -3.61 1.55
N SER A 167 -16.70 -3.87 1.07
CA SER A 167 -16.25 -5.25 0.81
C SER A 167 -16.22 -6.09 2.08
N GLN A 168 -15.68 -5.55 3.17
CA GLN A 168 -15.60 -6.27 4.45
C GLN A 168 -16.97 -6.47 5.09
N ARG A 169 -17.85 -5.46 5.08
CA ARG A 169 -19.20 -5.56 5.66
C ARG A 169 -20.04 -6.69 5.07
N ARG A 170 -19.82 -7.08 3.82
CA ARG A 170 -20.50 -8.22 3.17
C ARG A 170 -20.19 -9.57 3.84
N TRP A 171 -18.98 -9.71 4.37
CA TRP A 171 -18.46 -10.96 4.95
C TRP A 171 -18.40 -10.93 6.46
N LEU A 172 -18.08 -9.80 7.02
CA LEU A 172 -17.91 -9.53 8.45
C LEU A 172 -18.77 -8.30 8.81
N PRO A 173 -20.08 -8.48 9.05
CA PRO A 173 -20.96 -7.36 9.42
C PRO A 173 -20.49 -6.62 10.66
N GLY A 174 -20.72 -5.32 10.73
CA GLY A 174 -20.38 -4.45 11.84
C GLY A 174 -19.93 -3.06 11.39
N GLU A 175 -19.52 -2.25 12.35
CA GLU A 175 -19.07 -0.90 12.10
C GLU A 175 -17.56 -0.88 11.80
N TYR A 176 -17.18 0.00 10.88
CA TYR A 176 -15.80 0.22 10.46
C TYR A 176 -15.57 1.72 10.31
N GLU A 177 -14.57 2.23 10.98
CA GLU A 177 -14.07 3.57 10.73
C GLU A 177 -13.20 3.57 9.45
N VAL A 178 -13.32 4.61 8.63
CA VAL A 178 -12.45 4.75 7.46
C VAL A 178 -11.26 5.63 7.84
N ILE A 179 -10.09 5.00 7.95
CA ILE A 179 -8.80 5.68 8.11
C ILE A 179 -7.93 5.31 6.91
N PRO A 180 -7.59 6.27 6.03
CA PRO A 180 -6.85 5.97 4.81
C PRO A 180 -5.41 5.53 5.11
N ASN A 181 -4.78 4.91 4.11
CA ASN A 181 -3.35 4.63 4.20
C ASN A 181 -2.56 5.94 4.23
N GLY A 182 -1.58 6.01 5.11
CA GLY A 182 -0.64 7.13 5.17
C GLY A 182 0.36 7.11 4.00
N VAL A 183 0.87 8.29 3.67
CA VAL A 183 1.95 8.49 2.70
C VAL A 183 3.05 9.33 3.30
N LEU A 184 4.30 9.01 2.97
CA LEU A 184 5.44 9.87 3.28
C LEU A 184 5.42 11.06 2.33
N VAL A 185 5.37 12.26 2.90
CA VAL A 185 5.42 13.51 2.16
C VAL A 185 6.85 14.03 2.20
N PRO A 186 7.57 14.13 1.06
CA PRO A 186 8.91 14.68 1.04
C PRO A 186 8.95 16.09 1.63
N GLU A 187 10.02 16.47 2.33
CA GLU A 187 10.14 17.80 2.98
C GLU A 187 10.00 18.94 1.99
N SER A 188 10.60 18.80 0.80
CA SER A 188 10.52 19.80 -0.27
C SER A 188 9.72 19.28 -1.46
N ALA A 189 8.91 20.15 -2.05
CA ALA A 189 8.42 19.95 -3.42
C ALA A 189 9.60 20.12 -4.39
N PRO A 190 9.56 19.48 -5.59
CA PRO A 190 10.62 19.67 -6.57
C PRO A 190 10.77 21.15 -6.89
N ALA A 191 12.02 21.64 -6.77
CA ALA A 191 12.38 22.97 -7.22
C ALA A 191 12.97 22.86 -8.64
N GLY A 192 12.30 23.48 -9.63
CA GLY A 192 12.78 23.52 -11.01
C GLY A 192 12.01 22.64 -11.99
N ASP A 193 12.50 22.62 -13.23
CA ASP A 193 11.89 21.89 -14.33
C ASP A 193 11.95 20.39 -14.10
N ARG A 194 10.80 19.73 -14.26
CA ARG A 194 10.72 18.27 -14.24
C ARG A 194 11.26 17.69 -15.55
N GLU A 195 11.88 16.53 -15.44
CA GLU A 195 12.37 15.81 -16.61
C GLU A 195 11.22 15.51 -17.59
N HIS A 196 11.53 15.48 -18.87
CA HIS A 196 10.55 15.22 -19.94
C HIS A 196 10.14 13.74 -19.98
N ARG A 197 9.57 13.29 -18.85
CA ARG A 197 9.12 11.91 -18.67
C ARG A 197 7.84 11.80 -17.85
N VAL A 198 7.14 10.69 -18.06
CA VAL A 198 6.03 10.21 -17.20
C VAL A 198 6.40 8.89 -16.57
N VAL A 199 5.75 8.55 -15.45
CA VAL A 199 6.05 7.35 -14.68
C VAL A 199 4.82 6.44 -14.60
N PHE A 200 5.04 5.16 -14.86
CA PHE A 200 4.16 4.09 -14.41
C PHE A 200 4.83 3.41 -13.21
N ALA A 201 4.13 3.28 -12.08
CA ALA A 201 4.64 2.59 -10.90
C ALA A 201 3.66 1.50 -10.46
N GLY A 202 4.08 0.24 -10.63
CA GLY A 202 3.24 -0.90 -10.27
C GLY A 202 3.81 -2.23 -10.72
N ARG A 203 3.36 -3.30 -10.06
CA ARG A 203 3.73 -4.66 -10.46
C ARG A 203 3.13 -4.98 -11.83
N GLN A 204 3.80 -5.86 -12.57
CA GLN A 204 3.33 -6.34 -13.88
C GLN A 204 2.18 -7.35 -13.73
N GLU A 205 1.06 -6.87 -13.19
CA GLU A 205 -0.20 -7.59 -13.10
C GLU A 205 -1.16 -7.04 -14.15
N SER A 206 -1.94 -7.89 -14.83
CA SER A 206 -2.85 -7.45 -15.89
C SER A 206 -3.81 -6.34 -15.42
N ARG A 207 -4.26 -6.43 -14.16
CA ARG A 207 -5.16 -5.43 -13.56
C ARG A 207 -4.55 -4.04 -13.43
N LYS A 208 -3.20 -3.92 -13.39
CA LYS A 208 -2.49 -2.62 -13.32
C LYS A 208 -2.45 -1.87 -14.64
N GLY A 209 -2.84 -2.51 -15.74
CA GLY A 209 -3.06 -1.86 -17.03
C GLY A 209 -1.80 -1.42 -17.77
N LEU A 210 -0.58 -1.89 -17.39
CA LEU A 210 0.64 -1.54 -18.13
C LEU A 210 0.49 -1.79 -19.65
N HIS A 211 -0.17 -2.88 -20.02
CA HIS A 211 -0.41 -3.21 -21.42
C HIS A 211 -1.32 -2.18 -22.15
N VAL A 212 -2.18 -1.46 -21.43
CA VAL A 212 -3.00 -0.38 -21.98
C VAL A 212 -2.11 0.84 -22.27
N LEU A 213 -1.25 1.20 -21.30
CA LEU A 213 -0.29 2.29 -21.46
C LEU A 213 0.69 2.00 -22.62
N LEU A 214 1.24 0.79 -22.68
CA LEU A 214 2.16 0.43 -23.76
C LEU A 214 1.51 0.47 -25.15
N ARG A 215 0.21 0.19 -25.25
CA ARG A 215 -0.54 0.39 -26.53
C ARG A 215 -0.77 1.85 -26.87
N ALA A 216 -0.95 2.71 -25.87
CA ALA A 216 -1.09 4.15 -26.03
C ALA A 216 0.26 4.83 -26.35
N TRP A 217 1.35 4.20 -25.93
CA TRP A 217 2.67 4.81 -25.90
C TRP A 217 3.19 5.32 -27.27
N PRO A 218 3.06 4.60 -28.38
CA PRO A 218 3.51 5.12 -29.69
C PRO A 218 2.90 6.47 -30.05
N ALA A 219 1.60 6.64 -29.83
CA ALA A 219 0.92 7.91 -30.10
C ALA A 219 1.37 9.04 -29.14
N ILE A 220 1.63 8.70 -27.87
CA ILE A 220 2.16 9.64 -26.88
C ILE A 220 3.57 10.07 -27.28
N TYR A 221 4.44 9.10 -27.59
CA TYR A 221 5.83 9.36 -27.94
C TYR A 221 5.95 10.19 -29.22
N GLU A 222 5.18 9.86 -30.26
CA GLU A 222 5.15 10.60 -31.51
C GLU A 222 4.71 12.06 -31.31
N ARG A 223 3.71 12.31 -30.47
CA ARG A 223 3.17 13.66 -30.23
C ARG A 223 4.04 14.52 -29.33
N THR A 224 4.71 13.91 -28.35
CA THR A 224 5.34 14.66 -27.24
C THR A 224 6.85 14.44 -27.11
N GLY A 225 7.41 13.36 -27.65
CA GLY A 225 8.81 12.96 -27.39
C GLY A 225 9.10 12.57 -25.94
N LEU A 226 8.08 12.32 -25.12
CA LEU A 226 8.23 11.94 -23.71
C LEU A 226 8.97 10.61 -23.54
N ARG A 227 9.63 10.46 -22.39
CA ARG A 227 10.10 9.15 -21.95
C ARG A 227 9.12 8.54 -20.94
N LEU A 228 8.91 7.23 -21.02
CA LEU A 228 8.14 6.45 -20.03
C LEU A 228 9.09 5.70 -19.10
N THR A 229 9.05 6.00 -17.83
CA THR A 229 9.72 5.19 -16.80
C THR A 229 8.75 4.16 -16.26
N VAL A 230 9.07 2.88 -16.40
CA VAL A 230 8.28 1.75 -15.86
C VAL A 230 8.98 1.21 -14.63
N ALA A 231 8.41 1.49 -13.45
CA ALA A 231 8.89 1.01 -12.15
C ALA A 231 8.01 -0.12 -11.61
N GLY A 232 8.61 -1.13 -10.99
CA GLY A 232 7.92 -2.26 -10.35
C GLY A 232 7.62 -3.45 -11.27
N ALA A 233 8.19 -3.46 -12.48
CA ALA A 233 8.07 -4.55 -13.45
C ALA A 233 9.45 -5.11 -13.83
N ASP A 234 9.50 -6.40 -14.14
CA ASP A 234 10.72 -7.04 -14.61
C ASP A 234 11.06 -6.61 -16.05
N PRO A 235 12.29 -6.15 -16.35
CA PRO A 235 12.67 -5.66 -17.67
C PRO A 235 12.48 -6.68 -18.80
N LEU A 236 12.80 -7.95 -18.57
CA LEU A 236 12.62 -9.00 -19.58
C LEU A 236 11.13 -9.24 -19.85
N ALA A 237 10.32 -9.27 -18.79
CA ALA A 237 8.89 -9.48 -18.91
C ALA A 237 8.19 -8.30 -19.63
N VAL A 238 8.66 -7.06 -19.44
CA VAL A 238 8.15 -5.91 -20.20
C VAL A 238 8.57 -5.98 -21.67
N ARG A 239 9.80 -6.36 -21.99
CA ARG A 239 10.25 -6.58 -23.38
C ARG A 239 9.40 -7.65 -24.09
N LEU A 240 9.12 -8.76 -23.41
CA LEU A 240 8.23 -9.80 -23.95
C LEU A 240 6.80 -9.29 -24.15
N LEU A 241 6.32 -8.42 -23.28
CA LEU A 241 5.01 -7.79 -23.40
C LEU A 241 4.97 -6.85 -24.62
N LEU A 242 5.98 -5.99 -24.81
CA LEU A 242 6.10 -5.12 -25.98
C LEU A 242 6.10 -5.92 -27.29
N ALA A 243 6.92 -6.98 -27.36
CA ALA A 243 6.97 -7.87 -28.51
C ALA A 243 5.60 -8.53 -28.79
N ARG A 244 4.91 -9.01 -27.74
CA ARG A 244 3.56 -9.59 -27.86
C ARG A 244 2.53 -8.58 -28.35
N LEU A 245 2.62 -7.35 -27.91
CA LEU A 245 1.74 -6.26 -28.31
C LEU A 245 2.10 -5.70 -29.69
N ARG A 246 3.26 -6.04 -30.22
CA ARG A 246 3.86 -5.46 -31.46
C ARG A 246 4.01 -3.95 -31.36
N VAL A 247 4.46 -3.48 -30.19
CA VAL A 247 4.69 -2.07 -29.89
C VAL A 247 6.20 -1.83 -29.83
N PRO A 248 6.72 -0.78 -30.48
CA PRO A 248 8.11 -0.34 -30.37
C PRO A 248 8.47 0.03 -28.92
N ASP A 249 9.74 -0.04 -28.55
CA ASP A 249 10.24 0.33 -27.22
C ASP A 249 10.82 1.75 -27.15
N ASP A 250 10.58 2.55 -28.20
CA ASP A 250 11.06 3.93 -28.27
C ASP A 250 10.61 4.75 -27.06
N GLY A 251 11.57 5.33 -26.36
CA GLY A 251 11.34 6.14 -25.17
C GLY A 251 10.85 5.37 -23.94
N VAL A 252 10.86 4.03 -23.90
CA VAL A 252 10.46 3.21 -22.75
C VAL A 252 11.66 2.76 -21.93
N ASP A 253 11.76 3.24 -20.70
CA ASP A 253 12.81 2.88 -19.72
C ASP A 253 12.23 1.99 -18.63
N VAL A 254 12.69 0.75 -18.51
CA VAL A 254 12.24 -0.18 -17.48
C VAL A 254 13.30 -0.26 -16.39
N VAL A 255 13.01 0.34 -15.23
CA VAL A 255 13.96 0.47 -14.12
C VAL A 255 13.87 -0.67 -13.10
N GLY A 256 12.93 -1.60 -13.27
CA GLY A 256 12.76 -2.72 -12.35
C GLY A 256 12.08 -2.33 -11.04
N PHE A 257 12.41 -3.05 -9.97
CA PHE A 257 11.89 -2.76 -8.62
C PHE A 257 12.76 -1.70 -7.95
N LEU A 258 12.13 -0.63 -7.51
CA LEU A 258 12.77 0.48 -6.79
C LEU A 258 12.50 0.37 -5.29
N SER A 259 13.43 0.84 -4.47
CA SER A 259 13.19 1.17 -3.06
C SER A 259 12.20 2.33 -2.94
N GLN A 260 11.75 2.63 -1.72
CA GLN A 260 10.85 3.76 -1.50
C GLN A 260 11.50 5.10 -1.87
N ASP A 261 12.78 5.28 -1.52
CA ASP A 261 13.52 6.49 -1.79
C ASP A 261 13.74 6.68 -3.29
N GLU A 262 14.19 5.64 -3.99
CA GLU A 262 14.37 5.65 -5.46
C GLU A 262 13.04 5.92 -6.19
N LEU A 263 11.93 5.35 -5.72
CA LEU A 263 10.61 5.62 -6.29
C LEU A 263 10.20 7.08 -6.04
N THR A 264 10.46 7.61 -4.84
CA THR A 264 10.17 9.00 -4.50
C THR A 264 10.97 9.95 -5.39
N GLU A 265 12.27 9.73 -5.57
CA GLU A 265 13.12 10.51 -6.49
C GLU A 265 12.61 10.43 -7.93
N THR A 266 12.22 9.24 -8.37
CA THR A 266 11.64 9.02 -9.71
C THR A 266 10.36 9.83 -9.90
N LEU A 267 9.47 9.85 -8.90
CA LEU A 267 8.22 10.61 -8.94
C LEU A 267 8.46 12.12 -8.87
N LEU A 268 9.39 12.58 -8.02
CA LEU A 268 9.76 13.99 -7.91
C LEU A 268 10.29 14.55 -9.25
N GLY A 269 11.03 13.74 -10.01
CA GLY A 269 11.58 14.16 -11.32
C GLY A 269 10.59 14.11 -12.49
N ALA A 270 9.44 13.49 -12.37
CA ALA A 270 8.52 13.25 -13.48
C ALA A 270 7.49 14.38 -13.69
N LYS A 271 6.92 14.50 -14.91
CA LYS A 271 5.84 15.43 -15.24
C LYS A 271 4.46 14.95 -14.85
N ALA A 272 4.20 13.64 -14.91
CA ALA A 272 2.95 13.03 -14.46
C ALA A 272 3.12 11.55 -14.09
N LEU A 273 2.26 11.06 -13.19
CA LEU A 273 2.04 9.64 -12.99
C LEU A 273 0.97 9.16 -13.97
N VAL A 274 1.16 7.97 -14.56
CA VAL A 274 0.14 7.29 -15.36
C VAL A 274 -0.27 5.99 -14.68
N ALA A 275 -1.53 5.91 -14.23
CA ALA A 275 -2.06 4.79 -13.45
C ALA A 275 -3.30 4.15 -14.14
N PRO A 276 -3.12 3.39 -15.24
CA PRO A 276 -4.19 2.91 -16.11
C PRO A 276 -4.81 1.59 -15.62
N SER A 277 -4.96 1.41 -14.31
CA SER A 277 -5.49 0.17 -13.73
C SER A 277 -6.90 -0.16 -14.25
N LEU A 278 -7.16 -1.46 -14.44
CA LEU A 278 -8.45 -1.96 -14.95
C LEU A 278 -9.46 -2.29 -13.84
N GLY A 279 -9.01 -2.29 -12.59
CA GLY A 279 -9.84 -2.62 -11.42
C GLY A 279 -9.07 -3.33 -10.32
N GLN A 280 -9.82 -3.84 -9.31
CA GLN A 280 -9.29 -4.58 -8.15
C GLN A 280 -8.25 -3.78 -7.33
N GLU A 281 -8.37 -2.47 -7.31
CA GLU A 281 -7.66 -1.60 -6.39
C GLU A 281 -8.51 -1.36 -5.14
N SER A 282 -7.86 -1.29 -3.99
CA SER A 282 -8.55 -1.06 -2.72
C SER A 282 -8.56 0.40 -2.31
N PHE A 283 -7.48 1.15 -2.66
CA PHE A 283 -7.31 2.53 -2.21
C PHE A 283 -6.58 3.41 -3.24
N GLY A 284 -5.54 2.90 -3.91
CA GLY A 284 -4.77 3.70 -4.86
C GLY A 284 -3.52 4.35 -4.25
N MET A 285 -2.75 3.63 -3.45
CA MET A 285 -1.51 4.12 -2.82
C MET A 285 -0.53 4.75 -3.83
N VAL A 286 -0.54 4.33 -5.08
CA VAL A 286 0.34 4.93 -6.12
C VAL A 286 -0.04 6.37 -6.42
N LEU A 287 -1.33 6.71 -6.35
CA LEU A 287 -1.83 8.07 -6.54
C LEU A 287 -1.43 8.96 -5.35
N THR A 288 -1.64 8.49 -4.12
CA THR A 288 -1.25 9.27 -2.93
C THR A 288 0.25 9.51 -2.86
N ARG A 289 1.08 8.56 -3.31
CA ARG A 289 2.54 8.75 -3.44
C ARG A 289 2.91 9.82 -4.48
N ALA A 290 2.25 9.81 -5.63
CA ALA A 290 2.44 10.84 -6.64
C ALA A 290 2.02 12.21 -6.11
N PHE A 291 0.87 12.28 -5.46
CA PHE A 291 0.36 13.51 -4.85
C PHE A 291 1.32 14.07 -3.80
N ALA A 292 1.88 13.23 -2.94
CA ALA A 292 2.90 13.63 -1.98
C ALA A 292 4.15 14.25 -2.63
N CYS A 293 4.49 13.82 -3.85
CA CYS A 293 5.57 14.37 -4.67
C CYS A 293 5.14 15.58 -5.52
N ALA A 294 3.99 16.21 -5.23
CA ALA A 294 3.39 17.26 -6.06
C ALA A 294 3.25 16.86 -7.53
N LEU A 295 3.00 15.58 -7.81
CA LEU A 295 2.93 15.01 -9.15
C LEU A 295 1.47 14.74 -9.52
N PRO A 296 0.91 15.41 -10.54
CA PRO A 296 -0.43 15.12 -11.02
C PRO A 296 -0.50 13.74 -11.65
N ALA A 297 -1.69 13.16 -11.70
CA ALA A 297 -1.89 11.83 -12.24
C ALA A 297 -2.89 11.80 -13.39
N VAL A 298 -2.61 10.97 -14.40
CA VAL A 298 -3.61 10.46 -15.34
C VAL A 298 -3.97 9.05 -14.90
N ALA A 299 -5.21 8.81 -14.49
CA ALA A 299 -5.59 7.54 -13.90
C ALA A 299 -6.96 7.05 -14.38
N SER A 300 -7.15 5.74 -14.39
CA SER A 300 -8.45 5.15 -14.76
C SER A 300 -9.52 5.47 -13.71
N ASP A 301 -10.72 5.82 -14.17
CA ASP A 301 -11.90 6.00 -13.32
C ASP A 301 -12.44 4.64 -12.86
N ILE A 302 -11.77 4.04 -11.88
CA ILE A 302 -12.17 2.80 -11.25
C ILE A 302 -12.60 3.02 -9.80
N PRO A 303 -13.52 2.21 -9.27
CA PRO A 303 -14.01 2.38 -7.90
C PRO A 303 -12.92 2.46 -6.83
N GLY A 304 -11.80 1.72 -7.00
CA GLY A 304 -10.69 1.72 -6.05
C GLY A 304 -9.78 2.95 -6.10
N TYR A 305 -9.97 3.82 -7.09
CA TYR A 305 -9.23 5.08 -7.19
C TYR A 305 -10.08 6.31 -6.86
N ARG A 306 -11.41 6.20 -6.95
CA ARG A 306 -12.34 7.34 -6.81
C ARG A 306 -12.22 8.10 -5.51
N GLU A 307 -11.78 7.46 -4.42
CA GLU A 307 -11.59 8.14 -3.13
C GLU A 307 -10.33 9.03 -3.11
N VAL A 308 -9.36 8.72 -3.96
CA VAL A 308 -8.11 9.47 -4.09
C VAL A 308 -8.16 10.39 -5.30
N LEU A 309 -8.84 9.98 -6.38
CA LEU A 309 -9.02 10.80 -7.57
C LEU A 309 -9.71 12.12 -7.23
N ASP A 310 -9.00 13.21 -7.46
CA ASP A 310 -9.50 14.57 -7.30
C ASP A 310 -9.21 15.33 -8.60
N LEU A 311 -10.21 15.94 -9.20
CA LEU A 311 -10.08 16.64 -10.48
C LEU A 311 -9.13 17.85 -10.42
N ALA A 312 -8.86 18.37 -9.21
CA ALA A 312 -7.83 19.39 -9.02
C ALA A 312 -6.40 18.84 -9.12
N ALA A 313 -6.22 17.51 -8.97
CA ALA A 313 -4.91 16.84 -8.91
C ALA A 313 -4.73 15.73 -9.96
N SER A 314 -5.81 15.34 -10.67
CA SER A 314 -5.78 14.21 -11.59
C SER A 314 -6.73 14.35 -12.77
N VAL A 315 -6.39 13.65 -13.85
CA VAL A 315 -7.25 13.45 -15.02
C VAL A 315 -7.75 12.02 -15.00
N ALA A 316 -9.08 11.86 -14.93
CA ALA A 316 -9.73 10.56 -14.93
C ALA A 316 -10.03 10.12 -16.38
N VAL A 317 -9.71 8.87 -16.72
CA VAL A 317 -9.97 8.28 -18.04
C VAL A 317 -10.75 6.97 -17.91
N PRO A 318 -11.53 6.56 -18.92
CA PRO A 318 -12.20 5.27 -18.89
C PRO A 318 -11.17 4.13 -18.83
N PRO A 319 -11.39 3.10 -17.96
CA PRO A 319 -10.45 1.99 -17.83
C PRO A 319 -10.34 1.21 -19.15
N GLY A 320 -9.11 0.97 -19.61
CA GLY A 320 -8.81 0.23 -20.84
C GLY A 320 -8.92 1.04 -22.13
N ASP A 321 -9.34 2.29 -22.08
CA ASP A 321 -9.41 3.16 -23.27
C ASP A 321 -8.03 3.72 -23.61
N VAL A 322 -7.44 3.15 -24.65
CA VAL A 322 -6.08 3.48 -25.13
C VAL A 322 -6.01 4.90 -25.70
N ALA A 323 -7.04 5.34 -26.44
CA ALA A 323 -7.08 6.65 -27.08
C ALA A 323 -7.27 7.74 -26.03
N ALA A 324 -8.27 7.61 -25.15
CA ALA A 324 -8.51 8.56 -24.08
C ALA A 324 -7.29 8.69 -23.14
N LEU A 325 -6.58 7.58 -22.87
CA LEU A 325 -5.34 7.61 -22.10
C LEU A 325 -4.24 8.42 -22.81
N ALA A 326 -4.05 8.18 -24.10
CA ALA A 326 -3.04 8.90 -24.89
C ALA A 326 -3.33 10.41 -24.92
N ASP A 327 -4.56 10.80 -25.23
CA ASP A 327 -4.98 12.20 -25.28
C ASP A 327 -4.79 12.88 -23.92
N ALA A 328 -5.26 12.26 -22.83
CA ALA A 328 -5.14 12.82 -21.49
C ALA A 328 -3.68 13.02 -21.04
N VAL A 329 -2.77 12.11 -21.40
CA VAL A 329 -1.34 12.26 -21.09
C VAL A 329 -0.74 13.40 -21.90
N CYS A 330 -1.00 13.47 -23.20
CA CYS A 330 -0.48 14.53 -24.06
C CYS A 330 -0.98 15.91 -23.60
N ASP A 331 -2.30 16.06 -23.42
CA ASP A 331 -2.92 17.32 -23.03
C ASP A 331 -2.42 17.83 -21.66
N LEU A 332 -2.19 16.91 -20.71
CA LEU A 332 -1.67 17.29 -19.39
C LEU A 332 -0.19 17.72 -19.48
N VAL A 333 0.61 17.06 -20.31
CA VAL A 333 2.05 17.34 -20.40
C VAL A 333 2.32 18.62 -21.19
N ASP A 334 1.52 18.92 -22.20
CA ASP A 334 1.66 20.12 -23.03
C ASP A 334 1.17 21.38 -22.32
N ASP A 335 0.22 21.28 -21.37
CA ASP A 335 -0.31 22.41 -20.58
C ASP A 335 0.47 22.54 -19.24
N GLU A 336 1.64 23.20 -19.31
CA GLU A 336 2.50 23.38 -18.12
C GLU A 336 1.84 24.13 -16.98
N PRO A 337 1.17 25.28 -17.20
CA PRO A 337 0.50 25.99 -16.11
C PRO A 337 -0.56 25.14 -15.38
N ARG A 338 -1.36 24.38 -16.15
CA ARG A 338 -2.34 23.44 -15.60
C ARG A 338 -1.66 22.32 -14.83
N ARG A 339 -0.62 21.72 -15.38
CA ARG A 339 0.14 20.62 -14.75
C ARG A 339 0.72 21.05 -13.39
N GLU A 340 1.32 22.25 -13.32
CA GLU A 340 1.85 22.79 -12.08
C GLU A 340 0.76 23.10 -11.04
N ALA A 341 -0.35 23.69 -11.46
CA ALA A 341 -1.49 23.94 -10.58
C ALA A 341 -2.02 22.62 -9.99
N MET A 342 -2.19 21.61 -10.84
CA MET A 342 -2.62 20.26 -10.41
C MET A 342 -1.59 19.61 -9.49
N GLY A 343 -0.29 19.81 -9.71
CA GLY A 343 0.77 19.32 -8.83
C GLY A 343 0.72 19.94 -7.44
N ARG A 344 0.49 21.26 -7.33
CA ARG A 344 0.30 21.94 -6.05
C ARG A 344 -0.92 21.40 -5.31
N ALA A 345 -2.05 21.31 -5.97
CA ALA A 345 -3.27 20.76 -5.40
C ALA A 345 -3.10 19.30 -4.94
N ALA A 346 -2.38 18.49 -5.73
CA ALA A 346 -2.04 17.11 -5.36
C ALA A 346 -1.29 17.05 -4.03
N ARG A 347 -0.27 17.91 -3.83
CA ARG A 347 0.49 17.94 -2.59
C ARG A 347 -0.35 18.40 -1.41
N GLU A 348 -1.18 19.41 -1.57
CA GLU A 348 -2.11 19.88 -0.54
C GLU A 348 -3.04 18.76 -0.07
N ILE A 349 -3.64 18.03 -1.02
CA ILE A 349 -4.48 16.85 -0.75
C ILE A 349 -3.69 15.77 0.01
N ALA A 350 -2.46 15.47 -0.42
CA ALA A 350 -1.63 14.47 0.24
C ALA A 350 -1.27 14.86 1.68
N VAL A 351 -0.91 16.12 1.90
CA VAL A 351 -0.57 16.64 3.25
C VAL A 351 -1.79 16.60 4.16
N GLU A 352 -2.92 17.11 3.70
CA GLU A 352 -4.12 17.26 4.49
C GLU A 352 -4.79 15.92 4.83
N ARG A 353 -4.90 15.02 3.84
CA ARG A 353 -5.74 13.82 3.97
C ARG A 353 -4.95 12.54 4.22
N TYR A 354 -3.70 12.48 3.75
CA TYR A 354 -2.95 11.22 3.66
C TYR A 354 -1.58 11.25 4.33
N SER A 355 -1.11 12.38 4.87
CA SER A 355 0.19 12.44 5.53
C SER A 355 0.24 11.55 6.78
N TRP A 356 1.38 10.88 6.99
CA TRP A 356 1.56 10.02 8.16
C TRP A 356 1.31 10.72 9.49
N PRO A 357 1.75 11.98 9.74
CA PRO A 357 1.44 12.67 10.98
C PRO A 357 -0.07 12.73 11.27
N GLY A 358 -0.88 13.11 10.27
CA GLY A 358 -2.34 13.17 10.42
C GLY A 358 -2.98 11.80 10.61
N VAL A 359 -2.56 10.80 9.84
CA VAL A 359 -3.07 9.42 9.95
C VAL A 359 -2.67 8.81 11.31
N ALA A 360 -1.42 9.00 11.75
CA ALA A 360 -0.95 8.48 13.04
C ALA A 360 -1.71 9.09 14.23
N GLN A 361 -2.01 10.40 14.20
CA GLN A 361 -2.83 11.05 15.23
C GLN A 361 -4.24 10.44 15.31
N ARG A 362 -4.87 10.15 14.18
CA ARG A 362 -6.18 9.45 14.16
C ARG A 362 -6.08 8.06 14.76
N LEU A 363 -5.02 7.30 14.45
CA LEU A 363 -4.77 5.98 15.02
C LEU A 363 -4.54 6.05 16.53
N VAL A 364 -3.80 7.05 17.02
CA VAL A 364 -3.60 7.28 18.46
C VAL A 364 -4.93 7.54 19.15
N GLY A 365 -5.81 8.37 18.58
CA GLY A 365 -7.16 8.58 19.11
C GLY A 365 -7.98 7.29 19.23
N VAL A 366 -7.88 6.39 18.24
CA VAL A 366 -8.50 5.06 18.31
C VAL A 366 -7.88 4.22 19.44
N TYR A 367 -6.54 4.21 19.57
CA TYR A 367 -5.88 3.45 20.63
C TYR A 367 -6.22 3.96 22.02
N GLU A 368 -6.27 5.27 22.22
CA GLU A 368 -6.70 5.88 23.47
C GLU A 368 -8.14 5.53 23.82
N HIS A 369 -9.01 5.54 22.83
CA HIS A 369 -10.41 5.15 23.01
C HIS A 369 -10.55 3.70 23.50
N VAL A 370 -9.89 2.74 22.85
CA VAL A 370 -10.02 1.31 23.21
C VAL A 370 -9.26 0.92 24.46
N THR A 371 -8.18 1.64 24.82
CA THR A 371 -7.39 1.36 26.03
C THR A 371 -7.87 2.12 27.25
N GLY A 372 -8.60 3.22 27.07
CA GLY A 372 -8.97 4.17 28.13
C GLY A 372 -7.79 5.00 28.67
N LEU A 373 -6.60 4.91 28.08
CA LEU A 373 -5.40 5.60 28.59
C LEU A 373 -5.41 7.12 28.31
N GLY A 374 -6.11 7.59 27.29
CA GLY A 374 -6.25 9.03 27.00
C GLY A 374 -7.14 9.80 27.99
N ALA A 375 -7.98 9.13 28.73
CA ALA A 375 -8.88 9.76 29.72
C ALA A 375 -8.18 10.12 31.06
N GLY A 376 -6.96 9.63 31.29
CA GLY A 376 -6.22 9.80 32.55
C GLY A 376 -5.48 11.14 32.65
N GLU A 377 -4.95 11.66 31.56
CA GLU A 377 -4.19 12.92 31.56
C GLU A 377 -5.09 14.16 31.62
N ALA A 378 -6.31 14.09 31.10
CA ALA A 378 -7.29 15.18 31.18
C ALA A 378 -7.92 15.36 32.57
N ARG A 379 -7.73 14.41 33.52
CA ARG A 379 -8.23 14.50 34.91
C ARG A 379 -7.15 14.93 35.92
N ALA A 380 -5.90 15.05 35.49
CA ALA A 380 -4.78 15.46 36.34
C ALA A 380 -4.29 16.92 36.06
N ALA A 381 -4.95 17.65 35.16
CA ALA A 381 -4.79 19.06 34.91
C ALA A 381 -6.09 19.81 35.31
#